data_50f1607640cb34c1b1c7f0b509511201
#
_entry.id   50f1607640cb34c1b1c7f0b509511201
#
_cell.length_a   1.000
_cell.length_b   1.000
_cell.length_c   1.000
_cell.angle_alpha   90.00
_cell.angle_beta   90.00
_cell.angle_gamma   90.00
#
_symmetry.space_group_name_H-M   'P 1'
#
loop_
_entity.id
_entity.type
_entity.pdbx_description
1 polymer ?
#
loop_
_entity_poly.entity_id
_entity_poly.type
_entity_poly.pdbx_seq_one_letter_code
_entity_poly.pdbx_strand_id
1 'polypeptide(L)' 'KTIDSINADIAFFSCRGLSDDGYLTDISPEEDYVRQRMIKNAKHSYLLCATDKFGKKYFHNLCHKDEISGIISENDL' A
#
# COMPACT_ATOMS: atom_id res chain seq x y z
N LYS A 1 21.30 7.29 4.82
CA LYS A 1 20.27 6.54 5.54
C LYS A 1 19.28 5.92 4.57
N THR A 2 18.94 4.69 4.78
CA THR A 2 18.03 3.96 3.92
C THR A 2 16.88 3.36 4.71
N ILE A 3 15.74 3.17 4.02
CA ILE A 3 14.59 2.48 4.61
C ILE A 3 14.93 1.02 4.91
N ASP A 4 15.87 0.43 4.19
CA ASP A 4 16.26 -0.96 4.40
C ASP A 4 16.85 -1.22 5.77
N SER A 5 17.32 -0.20 6.47
CA SER A 5 17.85 -0.35 7.81
C SER A 5 16.75 -0.37 8.89
N ILE A 6 15.49 -0.18 8.50
CA ILE A 6 14.36 -0.11 9.42
C ILE A 6 13.56 -1.40 9.31
N ASN A 7 13.39 -2.07 10.45
CA ASN A 7 12.53 -3.26 10.54
C ASN A 7 11.36 -2.94 11.44
N ALA A 8 10.15 -3.29 11.00
CA ALA A 8 8.93 -3.03 11.74
C ALA A 8 8.10 -4.31 11.86
N ASP A 9 7.34 -4.43 12.93
CA ASP A 9 6.38 -5.52 13.06
C ASP A 9 5.15 -5.27 12.19
N ILE A 10 4.65 -4.04 12.18
CA ILE A 10 3.45 -3.67 11.43
C ILE A 10 3.71 -2.34 10.74
N ALA A 11 3.35 -2.27 9.47
CA ALA A 11 3.37 -1.03 8.70
C ALA A 11 1.97 -0.71 8.21
N PHE A 12 1.57 0.55 8.34
CA PHE A 12 0.33 1.07 7.77
C PHE A 12 0.70 2.06 6.68
N PHE A 13 -0.02 2.01 5.58
CA PHE A 13 0.26 2.89 4.45
C PHE A 13 -1.03 3.13 3.66
N SER A 14 -0.99 4.07 2.73
CA SER A 14 -2.13 4.39 1.89
C SER A 14 -1.71 4.46 0.43
N CYS A 15 -2.70 4.46 -0.45
CA CYS A 15 -2.50 4.66 -1.88
C CYS A 15 -3.69 5.46 -2.42
N ARG A 16 -3.62 5.85 -3.70
CA ARG A 16 -4.68 6.66 -4.30
C ARG A 16 -5.82 5.82 -4.86
N GLY A 17 -5.55 4.60 -5.26
CA GLY A 17 -6.61 3.76 -5.81
C GLY A 17 -6.29 2.29 -5.68
N LEU A 18 -7.34 1.49 -5.53
CA LEU A 18 -7.27 0.03 -5.55
C LEU A 18 -8.05 -0.43 -6.77
N SER A 19 -7.34 -0.95 -7.77
CA SER A 19 -7.97 -1.34 -9.02
C SER A 19 -8.75 -2.63 -8.86
N ASP A 20 -9.66 -2.89 -9.81
CA ASP A 20 -10.49 -4.08 -9.77
C ASP A 20 -9.68 -5.37 -9.86
N ASP A 21 -8.52 -5.31 -10.50
CA ASP A 21 -7.63 -6.47 -10.61
C ASP A 21 -6.68 -6.62 -9.43
N GLY A 22 -6.86 -5.81 -8.39
CA GLY A 22 -6.16 -6.00 -7.13
C GLY A 22 -4.85 -5.24 -6.98
N TYR A 23 -4.55 -4.30 -7.87
CA TYR A 23 -3.34 -3.50 -7.75
C TYR A 23 -3.60 -2.23 -6.96
N LEU A 24 -2.70 -1.97 -6.01
CA LEU A 24 -2.64 -0.70 -5.31
C LEU A 24 -1.91 0.28 -6.21
N THR A 25 -2.55 1.40 -6.55
CA THR A 25 -2.03 2.31 -7.57
C THR A 25 -1.88 3.72 -7.04
N ASP A 26 -0.96 4.46 -7.65
CA ASP A 26 -0.63 5.82 -7.23
C ASP A 26 -0.10 6.60 -8.43
N ILE A 27 0.26 7.86 -8.18
CA ILE A 27 0.79 8.74 -9.23
C ILE A 27 2.25 9.10 -9.03
N SER A 28 2.84 8.79 -7.88
CA SER A 28 4.23 9.16 -7.57
C SER A 28 5.10 7.91 -7.42
N PRO A 29 5.92 7.59 -8.44
CA PRO A 29 6.84 6.46 -8.32
C PRO A 29 7.84 6.59 -7.16
N GLU A 30 8.26 7.82 -6.84
CA GLU A 30 9.20 8.04 -5.75
C GLU A 30 8.60 7.71 -4.40
N GLU A 31 7.35 8.15 -4.16
CA GLU A 31 6.66 7.80 -2.93
C GLU A 31 6.37 6.30 -2.85
N ASP A 32 6.02 5.70 -3.98
CA ASP A 32 5.77 4.27 -4.04
C ASP A 32 7.02 3.46 -3.76
N TYR A 33 8.18 3.94 -4.20
CA TYR A 33 9.43 3.27 -3.89
C TYR A 33 9.65 3.18 -2.37
N VAL A 34 9.42 4.28 -1.67
CA VAL A 34 9.54 4.31 -0.20
C VAL A 34 8.54 3.36 0.44
N ARG A 35 7.28 3.40 -0.02
CA ARG A 35 6.24 2.51 0.51
C ARG A 35 6.57 1.04 0.26
N GLN A 36 7.10 0.71 -0.91
CA GLN A 36 7.50 -0.66 -1.23
C GLN A 36 8.58 -1.17 -0.27
N ARG A 37 9.56 -0.32 0.06
CA ARG A 37 10.60 -0.70 1.01
C ARG A 37 10.04 -0.90 2.41
N MET A 38 9.10 -0.05 2.83
CA MET A 38 8.45 -0.21 4.13
C MET A 38 7.67 -1.52 4.20
N ILE A 39 6.93 -1.84 3.15
CA ILE A 39 6.15 -3.08 3.09
C ILE A 39 7.09 -4.28 3.16
N LYS A 40 8.18 -4.25 2.41
CA LYS A 40 9.13 -5.35 2.38
C LYS A 40 9.78 -5.60 3.73
N ASN A 41 10.00 -4.54 4.51
CA ASN A 41 10.70 -4.64 5.78
C ASN A 41 9.79 -4.84 6.99
N ALA A 42 8.48 -4.89 6.79
CA ALA A 42 7.53 -5.15 7.86
C ALA A 42 7.10 -6.61 7.85
N LYS A 43 6.84 -7.16 9.04
CA LYS A 43 6.27 -8.51 9.13
C LYS A 43 4.83 -8.53 8.62
N HIS A 44 4.08 -7.49 8.92
CA HIS A 44 2.69 -7.34 8.48
C HIS A 44 2.50 -5.93 7.94
N SER A 45 1.78 -5.81 6.83
CA SER A 45 1.50 -4.51 6.24
C SER A 45 0.03 -4.43 5.89
N TYR A 46 -0.58 -3.27 6.19
CA TYR A 46 -2.00 -3.04 5.99
C TYR A 46 -2.21 -1.76 5.22
N LEU A 47 -3.06 -1.84 4.20
CA LEU A 47 -3.48 -0.66 3.44
C LEU A 47 -4.66 -0.02 4.14
N LEU A 48 -4.57 1.28 4.41
CA LEU A 48 -5.70 2.09 4.87
C LEU A 48 -6.30 2.75 3.64
N CYS A 49 -7.52 2.37 3.28
CA CYS A 49 -8.09 2.77 2.00
C CYS A 49 -9.58 3.10 2.17
N ALA A 50 -9.93 4.36 1.93
CA ALA A 50 -11.33 4.75 1.93
C ALA A 50 -12.05 4.08 0.76
N THR A 51 -13.33 3.77 0.96
CA THR A 51 -14.09 3.01 -0.05
C THR A 51 -14.25 3.76 -1.36
N ASP A 52 -14.16 5.09 -1.35
CA ASP A 52 -14.24 5.87 -2.58
C ASP A 52 -13.03 5.66 -3.49
N LYS A 53 -11.99 5.01 -3.01
CA LYS A 53 -10.79 4.69 -3.80
C LYS A 53 -10.85 3.31 -4.43
N PHE A 54 -11.85 2.52 -4.09
CA PHE A 54 -12.02 1.20 -4.68
C PHE A 54 -12.45 1.33 -6.15
N GLY A 55 -11.88 0.49 -7.01
CA GLY A 55 -12.17 0.49 -8.44
C GLY A 55 -11.43 1.55 -9.23
N LYS A 56 -10.59 2.36 -8.60
CA LYS A 56 -9.81 3.40 -9.28
C LYS A 56 -8.41 2.91 -9.57
N LYS A 57 -7.94 3.20 -10.78
CA LYS A 57 -6.60 2.79 -11.22
C LYS A 57 -5.84 4.00 -11.71
N TYR A 58 -4.68 4.23 -11.10
CA TYR A 58 -3.77 5.28 -11.50
C TYR A 58 -2.56 4.68 -12.22
N PHE A 59 -1.67 5.53 -12.71
CA PHE A 59 -0.71 5.07 -13.69
C PHE A 59 0.44 4.24 -13.13
N HIS A 60 0.72 4.33 -11.86
CA HIS A 60 1.82 3.59 -11.27
C HIS A 60 1.32 2.54 -10.28
N ASN A 61 1.80 1.31 -10.41
CA ASN A 61 1.43 0.23 -9.49
C ASN A 61 2.39 0.23 -8.30
N LEU A 62 1.84 0.38 -7.11
CA LEU A 62 2.61 0.25 -5.87
C LEU A 62 2.92 -1.23 -5.60
N CYS A 63 1.89 -2.05 -5.54
CA CYS A 63 2.02 -3.49 -5.36
C CYS A 63 0.65 -4.13 -5.61
N HIS A 64 0.61 -5.46 -5.61
CA HIS A 64 -0.65 -6.20 -5.66
C HIS A 64 -1.13 -6.47 -4.25
N LYS A 65 -2.46 -6.55 -4.07
CA LYS A 65 -3.05 -6.77 -2.76
C LYS A 65 -2.59 -8.07 -2.09
N ASP A 66 -2.17 -9.05 -2.88
CA ASP A 66 -1.68 -10.32 -2.36
C ASP A 66 -0.31 -10.20 -1.71
N GLU A 67 0.38 -9.06 -1.89
CA GLU A 67 1.70 -8.82 -1.30
C GLU A 67 1.61 -8.18 0.08
N ILE A 68 0.40 -7.86 0.55
CA ILE A 68 0.20 -7.23 1.86
C ILE A 68 -0.70 -8.10 2.73
N SER A 69 -0.74 -7.79 4.01
CA SER A 69 -1.47 -8.60 4.99
C SER A 69 -2.98 -8.36 4.94
N GLY A 70 -3.40 -7.14 4.62
CA GLY A 70 -4.82 -6.85 4.54
C GLY A 70 -5.12 -5.41 4.18
N ILE A 71 -6.41 -5.14 4.00
CA ILE A 71 -6.93 -3.82 3.64
C ILE A 71 -7.95 -3.41 4.70
N ILE A 72 -7.82 -2.20 5.22
CA ILE A 72 -8.70 -1.64 6.24
C ILE A 72 -9.38 -0.42 5.65
N SER A 73 -10.69 -0.40 5.65
CA SER A 73 -11.48 0.73 5.18
C SER A 73 -12.27 1.34 6.35
N GLU A 74 -12.97 2.43 6.08
CA GLU A 74 -13.80 3.06 7.12
C GLU A 74 -14.93 2.14 7.60
N ASN A 75 -15.33 1.16 6.79
CA ASN A 75 -16.37 0.20 7.19
C ASN A 75 -15.87 -0.81 8.21
N ASP A 76 -14.56 -0.90 8.43
CA ASP A 76 -13.96 -1.82 9.38
C ASP A 76 -13.76 -1.19 10.76
N LEU A 77 -14.06 0.10 10.89
CA LEU A 77 -13.81 0.85 12.13
C LEU A 77 -15.04 1.03 12.99
#